data_ba7c49e4e4d245acaa13b357f4101186
#
_entry.id   ba7c49e4e4d245acaa13b357f4101186
#
_cell.length_a   1.000
_cell.length_b   1.000
_cell.length_c   1.000
_cell.angle_alpha   90.00
_cell.angle_beta   90.00
_cell.angle_gamma   90.00
#
_symmetry.space_group_name_H-M   'P 1'
#
loop_
_entity.id
_entity.type
_entity.pdbx_description
1 polymer ?
#
loop_
_entity_poly.entity_id
_entity_poly.type
_entity_poly.pdbx_seq_one_letter_code
_entity_poly.pdbx_strand_id
1 'polypeptide(L)'
;MIFELKEDNLDVIQARIAERLGISRPSVSEQIKKLEAEGLVHQSGGKITLTRAGTELAESVVRRHRLAERFLTDILGLSWAEAHKEAGKWEHIMSDSVEHAMNRVLGEPTTCPHGNPIPGSDYAAPNSRMLTDVVVGHSFVVSRIPEELEFSPGVLEFLEDAQLLPGARGLVVAIGPDGTLTLEVNGTTVGLGAYASQRILVEA
;
A
#
# COMPACT_ATOMS: atom_id res chain seq x y z
N MET A 1 4.29 4.57 7.72
CA MET A 1 3.37 5.76 7.64
C MET A 1 3.94 6.94 6.84
N ILE A 2 4.97 7.72 7.30
CA ILE A 2 5.50 8.91 6.56
C ILE A 2 6.07 8.50 5.19
N PHE A 3 6.80 7.40 5.13
CA PHE A 3 7.37 6.84 3.90
C PHE A 3 6.27 6.47 2.90
N GLU A 4 5.26 5.76 3.33
CA GLU A 4 4.14 5.28 2.52
C GLU A 4 3.28 6.43 1.97
N LEU A 5 2.98 7.45 2.81
CA LEU A 5 2.31 8.66 2.34
C LEU A 5 3.10 9.35 1.22
N LYS A 6 4.43 9.41 1.34
CA LYS A 6 5.30 9.96 0.31
C LYS A 6 5.31 9.07 -0.95
N GLU A 7 5.35 7.76 -0.78
CA GLU A 7 5.30 6.78 -1.87
C GLU A 7 3.99 6.89 -2.68
N ASP A 8 2.88 7.14 -2.00
CA ASP A 8 1.56 7.37 -2.60
C ASP A 8 1.37 8.80 -3.12
N ASN A 9 2.43 9.64 -3.15
CA ASN A 9 2.40 11.07 -3.55
C ASN A 9 1.41 11.91 -2.74
N LEU A 10 1.19 11.57 -1.48
CA LEU A 10 0.29 12.30 -0.58
C LEU A 10 1.07 13.31 0.27
N ASP A 11 0.44 14.44 0.57
CA ASP A 11 1.03 15.43 1.48
C ASP A 11 1.24 14.84 2.89
N VAL A 12 2.48 14.83 3.35
CA VAL A 12 2.83 14.35 4.70
C VAL A 12 2.64 15.49 5.69
N ILE A 13 1.43 15.57 6.24
CA ILE A 13 1.02 16.55 7.25
C ILE A 13 0.44 15.85 8.48
N GLN A 14 0.53 16.51 9.64
CA GLN A 14 0.07 15.92 10.91
C GLN A 14 -1.42 15.52 10.87
N ALA A 15 -2.26 16.26 10.16
CA ALA A 15 -3.69 15.95 10.07
C ALA A 15 -3.93 14.60 9.38
N ARG A 16 -3.25 14.34 8.26
CA ARG A 16 -3.38 13.07 7.52
C ARG A 16 -2.80 11.90 8.29
N ILE A 17 -1.67 12.11 9.00
CA ILE A 17 -1.10 11.08 9.89
C ILE A 17 -2.08 10.74 11.01
N ALA A 18 -2.71 11.75 11.63
CA ALA A 18 -3.68 11.57 12.71
C ALA A 18 -4.90 10.76 12.23
N GLU A 19 -5.44 11.12 11.06
CA GLU A 19 -6.55 10.43 10.42
C GLU A 19 -6.21 8.96 10.13
N ARG A 20 -5.07 8.71 9.48
CA ARG A 20 -4.65 7.35 9.08
C ARG A 20 -4.32 6.45 10.28
N LEU A 21 -3.77 7.00 11.35
CA LEU A 21 -3.48 6.25 12.59
C LEU A 21 -4.65 6.17 13.56
N GLY A 22 -5.75 6.89 13.32
CA GLY A 22 -6.88 6.94 14.23
C GLY A 22 -6.54 7.56 15.60
N ILE A 23 -5.55 8.46 15.67
CA ILE A 23 -5.09 9.10 16.92
C ILE A 23 -5.26 10.62 16.87
N SER A 24 -5.15 11.26 18.02
CA SER A 24 -5.31 12.72 18.13
C SER A 24 -4.15 13.49 17.48
N ARG A 25 -4.42 14.69 16.92
CA ARG A 25 -3.38 15.58 16.40
C ARG A 25 -2.31 15.94 17.45
N PRO A 26 -2.65 16.22 18.74
CA PRO A 26 -1.64 16.40 19.77
C PRO A 26 -0.70 15.22 19.94
N SER A 27 -1.22 13.98 19.89
CA SER A 27 -0.40 12.76 19.97
C SER A 27 0.56 12.66 18.78
N VAL A 28 0.09 12.96 17.56
CA VAL A 28 0.96 13.03 16.37
C VAL A 28 2.03 14.09 16.53
N SER A 29 1.65 15.30 17.00
CA SER A 29 2.62 16.39 17.21
C SER A 29 3.72 16.01 18.21
N GLU A 30 3.38 15.30 19.27
CA GLU A 30 4.35 14.80 20.25
C GLU A 30 5.29 13.76 19.61
N GLN A 31 4.76 12.81 18.84
CA GLN A 31 5.59 11.82 18.16
C GLN A 31 6.52 12.46 17.13
N ILE A 32 6.02 13.41 16.33
CA ILE A 32 6.85 14.11 15.34
C ILE A 32 8.00 14.88 16.03
N LYS A 33 7.74 15.53 17.17
CA LYS A 33 8.81 16.21 17.94
C LYS A 33 9.87 15.24 18.44
N LYS A 34 9.47 14.02 18.87
CA LYS A 34 10.43 12.98 19.27
C LYS A 34 11.29 12.54 18.10
N LEU A 35 10.65 12.21 16.96
CA LEU A 35 11.35 11.81 15.75
C LEU A 35 12.29 12.92 15.22
N GLU A 36 11.90 14.18 15.35
CA GLU A 36 12.74 15.32 14.98
C GLU A 36 13.94 15.46 15.93
N ALA A 37 13.74 15.31 17.24
CA ALA A 37 14.82 15.29 18.22
C ALA A 37 15.81 14.13 18.01
N GLU A 38 15.34 12.99 17.51
CA GLU A 38 16.15 11.83 17.11
C GLU A 38 16.81 12.00 15.73
N GLY A 39 16.52 13.11 15.04
CA GLY A 39 17.08 13.38 13.71
C GLY A 39 16.51 12.52 12.57
N LEU A 40 15.34 11.92 12.76
CA LEU A 40 14.70 11.05 11.78
C LEU A 40 13.75 11.80 10.84
N VAL A 41 13.18 12.90 11.29
CA VAL A 41 12.31 13.76 10.47
C VAL A 41 12.71 15.21 10.58
N HIS A 42 12.25 16.02 9.64
CA HIS A 42 12.30 17.46 9.67
C HIS A 42 10.91 18.02 9.40
N GLN A 43 10.49 19.00 10.21
CA GLN A 43 9.21 19.68 10.03
C GLN A 43 9.43 21.13 9.59
N SER A 44 8.85 21.54 8.47
CA SER A 44 8.90 22.90 7.95
C SER A 44 7.60 23.27 7.24
N GLY A 45 7.04 24.43 7.53
CA GLY A 45 5.81 24.94 6.89
C GLY A 45 4.61 24.00 7.00
N GLY A 46 4.53 23.20 8.08
CA GLY A 46 3.46 22.21 8.29
C GLY A 46 3.65 20.88 7.55
N LYS A 47 4.66 20.78 6.69
CA LYS A 47 5.06 19.53 6.01
C LYS A 47 6.12 18.81 6.82
N ILE A 48 6.08 17.48 6.76
CA ILE A 48 7.01 16.57 7.43
C ILE A 48 7.78 15.81 6.36
N THR A 49 9.10 15.76 6.48
CA THR A 49 9.98 15.02 5.59
C THR A 49 10.90 14.11 6.37
N LEU A 50 11.21 12.94 5.83
CA LEU A 50 12.24 12.06 6.38
C LEU A 50 13.62 12.64 6.12
N THR A 51 14.49 12.56 7.13
CA THR A 51 15.93 12.73 6.92
C THR A 51 16.51 11.50 6.22
N ARG A 52 17.80 11.51 5.90
CA ARG A 52 18.47 10.29 5.38
C ARG A 52 18.34 9.13 6.37
N ALA A 53 18.66 9.34 7.64
CA ALA A 53 18.53 8.31 8.68
C ALA A 53 17.08 7.83 8.85
N GLY A 54 16.11 8.77 8.79
CA GLY A 54 14.69 8.42 8.84
C GLY A 54 14.23 7.62 7.63
N THR A 55 14.77 7.91 6.44
CA THR A 55 14.47 7.14 5.23
C THR A 55 15.02 5.72 5.34
N GLU A 56 16.29 5.55 5.70
CA GLU A 56 16.92 4.24 5.86
C GLU A 56 16.17 3.37 6.90
N LEU A 57 15.76 3.95 8.03
CA LEU A 57 14.95 3.26 9.04
C LEU A 57 13.57 2.87 8.51
N ALA A 58 12.87 3.81 7.84
CA ALA A 58 11.53 3.55 7.30
C ALA A 58 11.56 2.48 6.20
N GLU A 59 12.54 2.52 5.30
CA GLU A 59 12.75 1.50 4.27
C GLU A 59 12.96 0.11 4.89
N SER A 60 13.74 0.01 5.96
CA SER A 60 13.95 -1.27 6.66
C SER A 60 12.66 -1.82 7.25
N VAL A 61 11.86 -0.98 7.92
CA VAL A 61 10.57 -1.40 8.51
C VAL A 61 9.58 -1.80 7.42
N VAL A 62 9.41 -0.97 6.39
CA VAL A 62 8.48 -1.24 5.27
C VAL A 62 8.90 -2.49 4.49
N ARG A 63 10.20 -2.70 4.30
CA ARG A 63 10.72 -3.92 3.68
C ARG A 63 10.31 -5.16 4.46
N ARG A 64 10.49 -5.17 5.78
CA ARG A 64 10.09 -6.29 6.66
C ARG A 64 8.59 -6.52 6.62
N HIS A 65 7.80 -5.45 6.66
CA HIS A 65 6.34 -5.52 6.54
C HIS A 65 5.94 -6.24 5.25
N ARG A 66 6.38 -5.74 4.11
CA ARG A 66 6.01 -6.24 2.78
C ARG A 66 6.51 -7.67 2.50
N LEU A 67 7.68 -8.04 3.03
CA LEU A 67 8.15 -9.43 2.99
C LEU A 67 7.30 -10.34 3.89
N ALA A 68 6.91 -9.86 5.07
CA ALA A 68 6.03 -10.61 5.96
C ALA A 68 4.66 -10.84 5.31
N GLU A 69 4.05 -9.83 4.69
CA GLU A 69 2.80 -9.99 3.94
C GLU A 69 2.92 -11.08 2.87
N ARG A 70 3.97 -11.03 2.04
CA ARG A 70 4.23 -12.08 1.04
C ARG A 70 4.34 -13.46 1.66
N PHE A 71 5.10 -13.59 2.73
CA PHE A 71 5.27 -14.88 3.39
C PHE A 71 3.96 -15.41 3.99
N LEU A 72 3.19 -14.53 4.61
CA LEU A 72 1.91 -14.87 5.23
C LEU A 72 0.86 -15.27 4.19
N THR A 73 0.82 -14.60 3.04
CA THR A 73 -0.11 -14.92 1.95
C THR A 73 0.36 -16.12 1.12
N ASP A 74 1.58 -16.06 0.57
CA ASP A 74 2.03 -17.01 -0.45
C ASP A 74 2.44 -18.37 0.15
N ILE A 75 2.93 -18.39 1.40
CA ILE A 75 3.41 -19.61 2.07
C ILE A 75 2.42 -20.14 3.09
N LEU A 76 1.83 -19.27 3.91
CA LEU A 76 0.90 -19.68 4.96
C LEU A 76 -0.57 -19.64 4.53
N GLY A 77 -0.91 -19.00 3.41
CA GLY A 77 -2.26 -18.96 2.86
C GLY A 77 -3.23 -18.09 3.67
N LEU A 78 -2.74 -17.07 4.39
CA LEU A 78 -3.60 -16.10 5.06
C LEU A 78 -4.27 -15.20 4.03
N SER A 79 -5.48 -14.71 4.36
CA SER A 79 -6.12 -13.63 3.60
C SER A 79 -5.28 -12.34 3.66
N TRP A 80 -5.51 -11.45 2.72
CA TRP A 80 -4.81 -10.16 2.65
C TRP A 80 -4.97 -9.35 3.94
N ALA A 81 -6.18 -9.27 4.47
CA ALA A 81 -6.45 -8.51 5.69
C ALA A 81 -5.78 -9.13 6.93
N GLU A 82 -5.76 -10.47 7.04
CA GLU A 82 -5.04 -11.16 8.12
C GLU A 82 -3.53 -10.98 7.98
N ALA A 83 -3.00 -11.13 6.77
CA ALA A 83 -1.57 -10.98 6.50
C ALA A 83 -1.08 -9.56 6.81
N HIS A 84 -1.78 -8.52 6.37
CA HIS A 84 -1.46 -7.12 6.67
C HIS A 84 -1.43 -6.85 8.19
N LYS A 85 -2.46 -7.32 8.91
CA LYS A 85 -2.53 -7.16 10.37
C LYS A 85 -1.41 -7.89 11.11
N GLU A 86 -1.03 -9.09 10.68
CA GLU A 86 0.06 -9.85 11.29
C GLU A 86 1.43 -9.27 10.91
N ALA A 87 1.62 -8.84 9.67
CA ALA A 87 2.86 -8.20 9.20
C ALA A 87 3.20 -6.95 10.05
N GLY A 88 2.21 -6.15 10.41
CA GLY A 88 2.38 -4.99 11.30
C GLY A 88 2.90 -5.34 12.70
N LYS A 89 2.75 -6.58 13.16
CA LYS A 89 3.37 -7.06 14.41
C LYS A 89 4.80 -7.56 14.17
N TRP A 90 5.05 -8.20 13.03
CA TRP A 90 6.32 -8.83 12.72
C TRP A 90 7.42 -7.84 12.33
N GLU A 91 7.08 -6.75 11.65
CA GLU A 91 8.03 -5.75 11.14
C GLU A 91 8.98 -5.18 12.20
N HIS A 92 8.51 -5.09 13.46
CA HIS A 92 9.28 -4.51 14.57
C HIS A 92 10.14 -5.53 15.33
N ILE A 93 9.85 -6.83 15.18
CA ILE A 93 10.56 -7.91 15.92
C ILE A 93 11.41 -8.79 15.00
N MET A 94 11.26 -8.64 13.70
CA MET A 94 11.99 -9.45 12.72
C MET A 94 13.48 -9.08 12.72
N SER A 95 14.34 -10.08 12.92
CA SER A 95 15.78 -9.90 12.81
C SER A 95 16.24 -9.92 11.35
N ASP A 96 17.40 -9.32 11.06
CA ASP A 96 17.98 -9.29 9.72
C ASP A 96 18.17 -10.72 9.14
N SER A 97 18.54 -11.70 9.99
CA SER A 97 18.70 -13.09 9.55
C SER A 97 17.38 -13.72 9.10
N VAL A 98 16.27 -13.40 9.76
CA VAL A 98 14.92 -13.86 9.38
C VAL A 98 14.47 -13.15 8.10
N GLU A 99 14.66 -11.83 8.00
CA GLU A 99 14.36 -11.05 6.81
C GLU A 99 15.07 -11.62 5.57
N HIS A 100 16.41 -11.84 5.67
CA HIS A 100 17.18 -12.42 4.57
C HIS A 100 16.74 -13.84 4.20
N ALA A 101 16.41 -14.68 5.20
CA ALA A 101 15.92 -16.02 4.94
C ALA A 101 14.56 -16.00 4.25
N MET A 102 13.65 -15.15 4.70
CA MET A 102 12.33 -14.94 4.12
C MET A 102 12.42 -14.46 2.67
N ASN A 103 13.26 -13.45 2.40
CA ASN A 103 13.48 -12.94 1.05
C ASN A 103 13.94 -14.06 0.08
N ARG A 104 14.89 -14.90 0.51
CA ARG A 104 15.35 -16.06 -0.30
C ARG A 104 14.26 -17.11 -0.53
N VAL A 105 13.49 -17.45 0.50
CA VAL A 105 12.41 -18.46 0.40
C VAL A 105 11.33 -17.97 -0.58
N LEU A 106 11.06 -16.68 -0.59
CA LEU A 106 10.09 -16.06 -1.49
C LEU A 106 10.62 -15.84 -2.92
N GLY A 107 11.89 -16.15 -3.21
CA GLY A 107 12.50 -15.96 -4.53
C GLY A 107 12.80 -14.50 -4.85
N GLU A 108 13.17 -13.71 -3.84
CA GLU A 108 13.53 -12.29 -3.96
C GLU A 108 12.44 -11.43 -4.60
N PRO A 109 11.24 -11.38 -3.99
CA PRO A 109 10.11 -10.65 -4.55
C PRO A 109 10.40 -9.15 -4.61
N THR A 110 9.88 -8.50 -5.65
CA THR A 110 10.03 -7.05 -5.83
C THR A 110 8.85 -6.25 -5.29
N THR A 111 7.71 -6.91 -5.05
CA THR A 111 6.49 -6.29 -4.52
C THR A 111 5.85 -7.12 -3.42
N CYS A 112 5.07 -6.48 -2.54
CA CYS A 112 4.14 -7.16 -1.63
C CYS A 112 2.94 -7.76 -2.41
N PRO A 113 2.03 -8.50 -1.77
CA PRO A 113 0.84 -9.06 -2.44
C PRO A 113 -0.04 -7.99 -3.11
N HIS A 114 -0.05 -6.77 -2.57
CA HIS A 114 -0.83 -5.64 -3.07
C HIS A 114 -0.14 -4.88 -4.22
N GLY A 115 1.08 -5.29 -4.63
CA GLY A 115 1.85 -4.66 -5.69
C GLY A 115 2.71 -3.47 -5.24
N ASN A 116 2.76 -3.16 -3.93
CA ASN A 116 3.62 -2.10 -3.41
C ASN A 116 5.10 -2.55 -3.43
N PRO A 117 6.03 -1.70 -3.89
CA PRO A 117 7.44 -2.06 -4.08
C PRO A 117 8.12 -2.40 -2.75
N ILE A 118 8.87 -3.50 -2.70
CA ILE A 118 9.69 -3.85 -1.53
C ILE A 118 10.96 -3.00 -1.58
N PRO A 119 11.23 -2.13 -0.59
CA PRO A 119 12.43 -1.31 -0.55
C PRO A 119 13.71 -2.13 -0.70
N GLY A 120 14.65 -1.66 -1.53
CA GLY A 120 15.91 -2.35 -1.79
C GLY A 120 15.81 -3.59 -2.68
N SER A 121 14.68 -3.84 -3.34
CA SER A 121 14.54 -4.83 -4.40
C SER A 121 14.79 -4.23 -5.79
N ASP A 122 14.92 -5.07 -6.80
CA ASP A 122 15.06 -4.67 -8.21
C ASP A 122 13.71 -4.28 -8.85
N TYR A 123 12.83 -3.63 -8.07
CA TYR A 123 11.52 -3.20 -8.55
C TYR A 123 11.63 -2.19 -9.69
N ALA A 124 11.01 -2.50 -10.82
CA ALA A 124 10.81 -1.58 -11.93
C ALA A 124 9.35 -1.16 -11.99
N ALA A 125 9.07 0.13 -11.82
CA ALA A 125 7.71 0.65 -11.85
C ALA A 125 7.09 0.44 -13.25
N PRO A 126 5.91 -0.22 -13.36
CA PRO A 126 5.21 -0.33 -14.63
C PRO A 126 4.66 1.03 -15.07
N ASN A 127 4.39 1.18 -16.36
CA ASN A 127 3.69 2.36 -16.86
C ASN A 127 2.21 2.26 -16.50
N SER A 128 1.86 2.73 -15.32
CA SER A 128 0.52 2.64 -14.77
C SER A 128 -0.18 3.99 -14.69
N ARG A 129 -1.51 3.94 -14.69
CA ARG A 129 -2.43 5.08 -14.49
C ARG A 129 -3.48 4.72 -13.46
N MET A 130 -4.27 5.68 -13.00
CA MET A 130 -5.41 5.41 -12.14
C MET A 130 -6.46 4.61 -12.90
N LEU A 131 -7.13 3.69 -12.21
CA LEU A 131 -8.21 2.89 -12.82
C LEU A 131 -9.35 3.78 -13.36
N THR A 132 -9.60 4.93 -12.74
CA THR A 132 -10.55 5.94 -13.22
C THR A 132 -10.19 6.58 -14.56
N ASP A 133 -8.94 6.48 -15.00
CA ASP A 133 -8.48 7.03 -16.29
C ASP A 133 -8.69 6.05 -17.45
N VAL A 134 -9.14 4.83 -17.13
CA VAL A 134 -9.45 3.81 -18.14
C VAL A 134 -10.82 4.10 -18.74
N VAL A 135 -10.86 4.23 -20.06
CA VAL A 135 -12.10 4.54 -20.80
C VAL A 135 -13.03 3.32 -20.76
N VAL A 136 -14.35 3.57 -20.67
CA VAL A 136 -15.38 2.53 -20.76
C VAL A 136 -15.20 1.72 -22.05
N GLY A 137 -15.30 0.41 -21.94
CA GLY A 137 -15.07 -0.54 -23.02
C GLY A 137 -13.59 -0.96 -23.20
N HIS A 138 -12.66 -0.45 -22.37
CA HIS A 138 -11.26 -0.81 -22.41
C HIS A 138 -10.88 -1.76 -21.27
N SER A 139 -9.96 -2.67 -21.56
CA SER A 139 -9.39 -3.59 -20.59
C SER A 139 -8.28 -2.92 -19.78
N PHE A 140 -8.03 -3.47 -18.59
CA PHE A 140 -6.95 -3.10 -17.71
C PHE A 140 -6.31 -4.32 -17.05
N VAL A 141 -5.10 -4.15 -16.53
CA VAL A 141 -4.44 -5.10 -15.63
C VAL A 141 -4.13 -4.37 -14.32
N VAL A 142 -4.58 -4.90 -13.19
CA VAL A 142 -4.26 -4.31 -11.89
C VAL A 142 -2.76 -4.40 -11.65
N SER A 143 -2.11 -3.28 -11.38
CA SER A 143 -0.68 -3.24 -11.08
C SER A 143 -0.39 -3.02 -9.60
N ARG A 144 -1.16 -2.14 -8.94
CA ARG A 144 -0.90 -1.79 -7.55
C ARG A 144 -2.17 -1.33 -6.83
N ILE A 145 -2.34 -1.80 -5.61
CA ILE A 145 -3.29 -1.31 -4.62
C ILE A 145 -2.46 -0.53 -3.59
N PRO A 146 -2.59 0.82 -3.55
CA PRO A 146 -1.78 1.64 -2.64
C PRO A 146 -2.06 1.34 -1.18
N GLU A 147 -1.07 1.59 -0.34
CA GLU A 147 -1.12 1.44 1.11
C GLU A 147 -2.31 2.19 1.75
N GLU A 148 -2.74 3.31 1.16
CA GLU A 148 -3.90 4.08 1.63
C GLU A 148 -5.19 3.22 1.65
N LEU A 149 -5.35 2.30 0.73
CA LEU A 149 -6.49 1.39 0.69
C LEU A 149 -6.37 0.25 1.70
N GLU A 150 -5.15 -0.17 2.05
CA GLU A 150 -4.91 -1.24 3.01
C GLU A 150 -5.34 -0.87 4.43
N PHE A 151 -5.26 0.43 4.78
CA PHE A 151 -5.74 0.96 6.06
C PHE A 151 -7.26 1.19 6.12
N SER A 152 -7.97 1.03 5.00
CA SER A 152 -9.42 1.27 4.95
C SER A 152 -10.17 -0.01 5.34
N PRO A 153 -10.95 0.01 6.44
CA PRO A 153 -11.65 -1.19 6.92
C PRO A 153 -12.53 -1.84 5.84
N GLY A 154 -12.37 -3.15 5.66
CA GLY A 154 -13.16 -3.95 4.72
C GLY A 154 -12.75 -3.82 3.25
N VAL A 155 -11.79 -2.96 2.91
CA VAL A 155 -11.38 -2.76 1.51
C VAL A 155 -10.52 -3.90 1.02
N LEU A 156 -9.57 -4.39 1.81
CA LEU A 156 -8.74 -5.55 1.42
C LEU A 156 -9.59 -6.80 1.21
N GLU A 157 -10.50 -7.09 2.13
CA GLU A 157 -11.44 -8.22 2.02
C GLU A 157 -12.30 -8.11 0.76
N PHE A 158 -12.83 -6.91 0.49
CA PHE A 158 -13.63 -6.66 -0.70
C PHE A 158 -12.83 -6.86 -2.00
N LEU A 159 -11.60 -6.34 -2.07
CA LEU A 159 -10.74 -6.47 -3.27
C LEU A 159 -10.31 -7.91 -3.51
N GLU A 160 -10.01 -8.66 -2.44
CA GLU A 160 -9.67 -10.08 -2.49
C GLU A 160 -10.86 -10.91 -2.98
N ASP A 161 -12.06 -10.71 -2.41
CA ASP A 161 -13.31 -11.38 -2.81
C ASP A 161 -13.69 -11.05 -4.27
N ALA A 162 -13.48 -9.80 -4.68
CA ALA A 162 -13.72 -9.32 -6.05
C ALA A 162 -12.64 -9.79 -7.04
N GLN A 163 -11.59 -10.47 -6.58
CA GLN A 163 -10.44 -10.89 -7.40
C GLN A 163 -9.73 -9.72 -8.10
N LEU A 164 -9.80 -8.52 -7.53
CA LEU A 164 -9.09 -7.32 -7.99
C LEU A 164 -7.66 -7.30 -7.44
N LEU A 165 -6.90 -8.33 -7.78
CA LEU A 165 -5.53 -8.56 -7.31
C LEU A 165 -4.51 -8.04 -8.32
N PRO A 166 -3.28 -7.66 -7.93
CA PRO A 166 -2.21 -7.37 -8.88
C PRO A 166 -2.04 -8.51 -9.90
N GLY A 167 -2.01 -8.15 -11.18
CA GLY A 167 -2.03 -9.09 -12.31
C GLY A 167 -3.42 -9.49 -12.80
N ALA A 168 -4.49 -9.22 -12.05
CA ALA A 168 -5.85 -9.48 -12.51
C ALA A 168 -6.21 -8.61 -13.70
N ARG A 169 -6.89 -9.22 -14.69
CA ARG A 169 -7.39 -8.54 -15.89
C ARG A 169 -8.86 -8.23 -15.74
N GLY A 170 -9.26 -7.03 -16.11
CA GLY A 170 -10.65 -6.62 -16.12
C GLY A 170 -10.99 -5.70 -17.29
N LEU A 171 -12.27 -5.39 -17.39
CA LEU A 171 -12.87 -4.48 -18.36
C LEU A 171 -13.67 -3.42 -17.60
N VAL A 172 -13.54 -2.15 -17.97
CA VAL A 172 -14.43 -1.10 -17.47
C VAL A 172 -15.72 -1.13 -18.31
N VAL A 173 -16.83 -1.54 -17.69
CA VAL A 173 -18.12 -1.72 -18.36
C VAL A 173 -18.95 -0.42 -18.37
N ALA A 174 -18.96 0.29 -17.23
CA ALA A 174 -19.72 1.53 -17.08
C ALA A 174 -19.14 2.41 -15.96
N ILE A 175 -19.51 3.68 -15.98
CA ILE A 175 -19.23 4.67 -14.91
C ILE A 175 -20.57 5.25 -14.46
N GLY A 176 -20.88 5.11 -13.18
CA GLY A 176 -22.03 5.71 -12.55
C GLY A 176 -21.89 7.22 -12.37
N PRO A 177 -23.00 7.95 -12.17
CA PRO A 177 -22.97 9.40 -11.97
C PRO A 177 -22.28 9.82 -10.66
N ASP A 178 -22.14 8.91 -9.70
CA ASP A 178 -21.42 9.08 -8.44
C ASP A 178 -19.92 8.71 -8.55
N GLY A 179 -19.44 8.35 -9.73
CA GLY A 179 -18.08 7.90 -9.98
C GLY A 179 -17.83 6.42 -9.68
N THR A 180 -18.85 5.65 -9.33
CA THR A 180 -18.73 4.20 -9.18
C THR A 180 -18.44 3.55 -10.54
N LEU A 181 -17.37 2.75 -10.61
CA LEU A 181 -17.05 1.94 -11.78
C LEU A 181 -17.77 0.59 -11.71
N THR A 182 -18.37 0.19 -12.81
CA THR A 182 -18.78 -1.20 -13.04
C THR A 182 -17.68 -1.89 -13.83
N LEU A 183 -17.10 -2.90 -13.23
CA LEU A 183 -15.98 -3.68 -13.79
C LEU A 183 -16.45 -5.11 -14.08
N GLU A 184 -15.90 -5.71 -15.11
CA GLU A 184 -15.97 -7.16 -15.32
C GLU A 184 -14.58 -7.75 -15.03
N VAL A 185 -14.47 -8.65 -14.06
CA VAL A 185 -13.22 -9.31 -13.64
C VAL A 185 -13.50 -10.80 -13.57
N ASN A 186 -12.76 -11.61 -14.31
CA ASN A 186 -12.92 -13.08 -14.35
C ASN A 186 -14.37 -13.52 -14.62
N GLY A 187 -15.13 -12.78 -15.45
CA GLY A 187 -16.53 -13.07 -15.76
C GLY A 187 -17.53 -12.67 -14.66
N THR A 188 -17.07 -12.00 -13.61
CA THR A 188 -17.92 -11.47 -12.54
C THR A 188 -18.02 -9.95 -12.64
N THR A 189 -19.22 -9.41 -12.45
CA THR A 189 -19.45 -7.96 -12.42
C THR A 189 -19.21 -7.43 -11.00
N VAL A 190 -18.34 -6.43 -10.88
CA VAL A 190 -17.95 -5.78 -9.63
C VAL A 190 -18.24 -4.30 -9.68
N GLY A 191 -18.93 -3.77 -8.67
CA GLY A 191 -19.11 -2.33 -8.47
C GLY A 191 -17.98 -1.78 -7.57
N LEU A 192 -17.14 -0.88 -8.09
CA LEU A 192 -16.04 -0.29 -7.33
C LEU A 192 -16.28 1.20 -7.11
N GLY A 193 -16.47 1.61 -5.86
CA GLY A 193 -16.72 3.01 -5.50
C GLY A 193 -15.56 3.94 -5.84
N ALA A 194 -15.87 5.23 -6.01
CA ALA A 194 -14.91 6.26 -6.42
C ALA A 194 -13.67 6.35 -5.51
N TYR A 195 -13.83 6.09 -4.20
CA TYR A 195 -12.72 6.11 -3.25
C TYR A 195 -11.60 5.13 -3.63
N ALA A 196 -11.95 3.88 -3.94
CA ALA A 196 -10.96 2.87 -4.31
C ALA A 196 -10.50 3.03 -5.77
N SER A 197 -11.42 3.28 -6.70
CA SER A 197 -11.10 3.37 -8.13
C SER A 197 -10.17 4.53 -8.49
N GLN A 198 -10.20 5.64 -7.74
CA GLN A 198 -9.29 6.78 -7.87
C GLN A 198 -7.88 6.54 -7.31
N ARG A 199 -7.63 5.38 -6.71
CA ARG A 199 -6.36 5.04 -6.05
C ARG A 199 -5.68 3.83 -6.66
N ILE A 200 -6.46 2.86 -7.11
CA ILE A 200 -5.91 1.65 -7.73
C ILE A 200 -5.18 2.00 -9.03
N LEU A 201 -3.95 1.51 -9.14
CA LEU A 201 -3.11 1.68 -10.32
C LEU A 201 -3.25 0.47 -11.25
N VAL A 202 -3.36 0.75 -12.54
CA VAL A 202 -3.53 -0.26 -13.58
C VAL A 202 -2.66 0.04 -14.80
N GLU A 203 -2.32 -0.99 -15.54
CA GLU A 203 -1.79 -0.91 -16.89
C GLU A 203 -2.98 -1.05 -17.89
N ALA A 204 -3.09 -0.12 -18.86
CA ALA A 204 -4.19 -0.09 -19.82
C ALA A 204 -3.80 0.63 -21.13
#